data_b399950593b55f6faa437bfdfe5da897
#
_entry.id   b399950593b55f6faa437bfdfe5da897
#
_cell.length_a   1.000
_cell.length_b   1.000
_cell.length_c   1.000
_cell.angle_alpha   90.00
_cell.angle_beta   90.00
_cell.angle_gamma   90.00
#
_symmetry.space_group_name_H-M   'P 1'
#
loop_
_entity.id
_entity.type
_entity.pdbx_description
1 polymer ?
#
loop_
_entity_poly.entity_id
_entity_poly.type
_entity_poly.pdbx_seq_one_letter_code
_entity_poly.pdbx_strand_id
1 'polypeptide(L)'
;YGVQNLAYDAYTGNFYAAVYKGTKPQYPNYDLFVIDGHKKPKKGYITSDNKREKVELLTLAAAGEKSNDGTVRGWRFKWGATGLVPLANGLFYISHNKKTEDGQQQTTLHKYRWVGSEKDAFVLD
;
A
#
# COMPACT_ATOMS: atom_id res chain seq x y z
N TYR A 1 -8.11 7.31 3.91
CA TYR A 1 -6.66 7.25 3.62
C TYR A 1 -6.34 8.08 2.38
N GLY A 2 -5.27 8.87 2.46
CA GLY A 2 -4.75 9.56 1.29
C GLY A 2 -3.65 8.72 0.63
N VAL A 3 -3.89 8.28 -0.60
CA VAL A 3 -2.86 7.57 -1.38
C VAL A 3 -1.79 8.57 -1.77
N GLN A 4 -0.55 8.30 -1.37
CA GLN A 4 0.61 9.14 -1.65
C GLN A 4 1.38 8.65 -2.86
N ASN A 5 1.40 7.34 -3.06
CA ASN A 5 2.07 6.72 -4.19
C ASN A 5 1.28 5.51 -4.67
N LEU A 6 1.13 5.39 -5.98
CA LEU A 6 0.46 4.27 -6.62
C LEU A 6 1.34 3.73 -7.73
N ALA A 7 1.67 2.45 -7.67
CA ALA A 7 2.52 1.81 -8.65
C ALA A 7 1.90 0.51 -9.16
N TYR A 8 2.02 0.27 -10.46
CA TYR A 8 1.63 -0.99 -11.09
C TYR A 8 2.85 -1.86 -11.32
N ASP A 9 2.80 -3.09 -10.84
CA ASP A 9 3.84 -4.08 -11.08
C ASP A 9 3.38 -5.12 -12.10
N ALA A 10 3.99 -5.10 -13.26
CA ALA A 10 3.64 -6.01 -14.35
C ALA A 10 3.94 -7.48 -14.03
N TYR A 11 4.89 -7.74 -13.13
CA TYR A 11 5.25 -9.12 -12.75
C TYR A 11 4.14 -9.79 -11.94
N THR A 12 3.57 -9.08 -10.96
CA THR A 12 2.45 -9.60 -10.17
C THR A 12 1.09 -9.28 -10.76
N GLY A 13 1.00 -8.25 -11.63
CA GLY A 13 -0.26 -7.75 -12.14
C GLY A 13 -1.06 -6.93 -11.13
N ASN A 14 -0.46 -6.52 -10.04
CA ASN A 14 -1.11 -5.82 -8.94
C ASN A 14 -0.72 -4.35 -8.87
N PHE A 15 -1.58 -3.55 -8.23
CA PHE A 15 -1.29 -2.16 -7.90
C PHE A 15 -0.92 -2.04 -6.43
N TYR A 16 0.13 -1.29 -6.16
CA TYR A 16 0.65 -1.04 -4.82
C TYR A 16 0.34 0.39 -4.43
N ALA A 17 -0.43 0.56 -3.37
CA ALA A 17 -0.86 1.87 -2.87
C ALA A 17 -0.21 2.14 -1.51
N ALA A 18 0.73 3.07 -1.48
CA ALA A 18 1.36 3.53 -0.24
C ALA A 18 0.66 4.77 0.27
N VAL A 19 0.36 4.78 1.56
CA VAL A 19 -0.35 5.88 2.23
C VAL A 19 0.45 6.33 3.46
N TYR A 20 0.21 7.54 3.93
CA TYR A 20 0.67 7.93 5.25
C TYR A 20 -0.19 7.24 6.31
N LYS A 21 0.48 6.65 7.28
CA LYS A 21 -0.17 5.94 8.38
C LYS A 21 -1.13 6.88 9.12
N GLY A 22 -2.38 6.45 9.28
CA GLY A 22 -3.34 7.12 10.14
C GLY A 22 -3.07 6.84 11.62
N THR A 23 -3.76 7.58 12.48
CA THR A 23 -3.59 7.49 13.93
C THR A 23 -4.87 7.17 14.68
N LYS A 24 -6.00 7.07 13.99
CA LYS A 24 -7.29 6.79 14.63
C LYS A 24 -7.35 5.35 15.11
N PRO A 25 -7.63 5.10 16.41
CA PRO A 25 -7.53 3.76 17.00
C PRO A 25 -8.59 2.78 16.48
N GLN A 26 -9.70 3.25 15.90
CA GLN A 26 -10.74 2.40 15.34
C GLN A 26 -10.35 1.76 13.99
N TYR A 27 -9.25 2.19 13.38
CA TYR A 27 -8.77 1.66 12.10
C TYR A 27 -7.47 0.87 12.29
N PRO A 28 -7.17 -0.11 11.41
CA PRO A 28 -5.91 -0.87 11.49
C PRO A 28 -4.66 -0.02 11.19
N ASN A 29 -4.83 1.13 10.51
CA ASN A 29 -3.76 2.07 10.20
C ASN A 29 -2.60 1.44 9.41
N TYR A 30 -2.93 0.62 8.42
CA TYR A 30 -1.95 0.14 7.46
C TYR A 30 -1.41 1.29 6.62
N ASP A 31 -0.18 1.19 6.19
CA ASP A 31 0.46 2.18 5.32
C ASP A 31 0.79 1.62 3.92
N LEU A 32 0.49 0.35 3.68
CA LEU A 32 0.59 -0.25 2.36
C LEU A 32 -0.63 -1.13 2.07
N PHE A 33 -1.23 -0.92 0.91
CA PHE A 33 -2.32 -1.75 0.38
C PHE A 33 -1.93 -2.26 -1.01
N VAL A 34 -2.38 -3.46 -1.33
CA VAL A 34 -2.20 -4.03 -2.66
C VAL A 34 -3.57 -4.34 -3.26
N ILE A 35 -3.81 -3.81 -4.44
CA ILE A 35 -5.04 -4.01 -5.20
C ILE A 35 -4.78 -5.14 -6.20
N ASP A 36 -5.66 -6.14 -6.20
CA ASP A 36 -5.59 -7.25 -7.14
C ASP A 36 -5.98 -6.76 -8.55
N GLY A 37 -4.98 -6.65 -9.43
CA GLY A 37 -5.18 -6.21 -10.80
C GLY A 37 -5.84 -7.26 -11.71
N HIS A 38 -6.00 -8.48 -11.24
CA HIS A 38 -6.63 -9.57 -12.02
C HIS A 38 -8.14 -9.66 -11.81
N LYS A 39 -8.67 -9.01 -10.79
CA LYS A 39 -10.10 -9.03 -10.49
C LYS A 39 -10.80 -7.83 -11.08
N LYS A 40 -11.94 -8.08 -11.74
CA LYS A 40 -12.80 -7.02 -12.27
C LYS A 40 -13.40 -6.21 -11.12
N PRO A 41 -13.57 -4.89 -11.30
CA PRO A 41 -14.27 -4.07 -10.32
C PRO A 41 -15.69 -4.59 -10.07
N LYS A 42 -16.14 -4.46 -8.83
CA LYS A 42 -17.51 -4.83 -8.41
C LYS A 42 -18.33 -3.57 -8.23
N LYS A 43 -19.57 -3.59 -8.70
CA LYS A 43 -20.51 -2.50 -8.42
C LYS A 43 -20.84 -2.46 -6.94
N GLY A 44 -20.79 -1.29 -6.36
CA GLY A 44 -21.08 -1.06 -4.96
C GLY A 44 -21.47 0.38 -4.70
N TYR A 45 -21.53 0.74 -3.43
CA TYR A 45 -21.94 2.07 -2.99
C TYR A 45 -20.97 2.58 -1.95
N ILE A 46 -20.72 3.88 -1.98
CA ILE A 46 -20.05 4.60 -0.90
C ILE A 46 -21.00 5.67 -0.36
N THR A 47 -20.87 5.98 0.92
CA THR A 47 -21.61 7.07 1.54
C THR A 47 -20.64 8.16 1.95
N SER A 48 -20.85 9.35 1.41
CA SER A 48 -20.07 10.54 1.74
C SER A 48 -21.02 11.72 1.89
N ASP A 49 -20.85 12.50 2.95
CA ASP A 49 -21.70 13.66 3.26
C ASP A 49 -23.21 13.36 3.21
N ASN A 50 -23.62 12.23 3.80
CA ASN A 50 -25.00 11.71 3.80
C ASN A 50 -25.56 11.38 2.40
N LYS A 51 -24.70 11.34 1.39
CA LYS A 51 -25.08 10.93 0.03
C LYS A 51 -24.53 9.54 -0.26
N ARG A 52 -25.38 8.69 -0.83
CA ARG A 52 -25.01 7.37 -1.30
C ARG A 52 -24.68 7.45 -2.80
N GLU A 53 -23.47 7.09 -3.16
CA GLU A 53 -23.03 7.08 -4.55
C GLU A 53 -22.76 5.66 -5.03
N LYS A 54 -23.21 5.36 -6.23
CA LYS A 54 -22.89 4.12 -6.92
C LYS A 54 -21.48 4.23 -7.49
N VAL A 55 -20.64 3.25 -7.18
CA VAL A 55 -19.24 3.23 -7.60
C VAL A 55 -18.84 1.82 -8.05
N GLU A 56 -17.69 1.75 -8.69
CA GLU A 56 -17.00 0.48 -8.96
C GLU A 56 -15.90 0.30 -7.92
N LEU A 57 -15.97 -0.82 -7.18
CA LEU A 57 -15.03 -1.14 -6.11
C LEU A 57 -13.97 -2.10 -6.61
N LEU A 58 -12.71 -1.74 -6.39
CA LEU A 58 -11.57 -2.61 -6.61
C LEU A 58 -11.41 -3.58 -5.44
N THR A 59 -10.82 -4.73 -5.71
CA THR A 59 -10.61 -5.77 -4.70
C THR A 59 -9.17 -5.74 -4.21
N LEU A 60 -8.98 -5.69 -2.90
CA LEU A 60 -7.65 -5.85 -2.31
C LEU A 60 -7.14 -7.28 -2.54
N ALA A 61 -5.84 -7.43 -2.70
CA ALA A 61 -5.21 -8.73 -2.80
C ALA A 61 -5.51 -9.57 -1.55
N ALA A 62 -5.72 -10.87 -1.74
CA ALA A 62 -6.00 -11.80 -0.65
C ALA A 62 -4.71 -12.16 0.12
N ALA A 63 -3.99 -11.14 0.55
CA ALA A 63 -2.70 -11.26 1.25
C ALA A 63 -2.55 -10.13 2.27
N GLY A 64 -1.61 -10.29 3.19
CA GLY A 64 -1.38 -9.30 4.25
C GLY A 64 -2.20 -9.58 5.51
N GLU A 65 -2.03 -8.71 6.47
CA GLU A 65 -2.75 -8.76 7.73
C GLU A 65 -4.22 -8.36 7.54
N LYS A 66 -5.13 -9.13 8.11
CA LYS A 66 -6.56 -8.77 8.14
C LYS A 66 -6.85 -7.81 9.28
N SER A 67 -7.71 -6.82 9.02
CA SER A 67 -8.31 -6.03 10.08
C SER A 67 -9.19 -6.89 11.00
N ASN A 68 -9.52 -6.39 12.19
CA ASN A 68 -10.31 -7.13 13.18
C ASN A 68 -11.68 -7.56 12.64
N ASP A 69 -12.31 -6.74 11.82
CA ASP A 69 -13.59 -7.06 11.19
C ASP A 69 -13.45 -7.86 9.87
N GLY A 70 -12.22 -8.13 9.44
CA GLY A 70 -11.92 -8.89 8.23
C GLY A 70 -12.20 -8.19 6.91
N THR A 71 -12.58 -6.91 6.92
CA THR A 71 -12.98 -6.18 5.71
C THR A 71 -11.81 -5.59 4.93
N VAL A 72 -10.68 -5.37 5.59
CA VAL A 72 -9.50 -4.73 5.00
C VAL A 72 -8.27 -5.60 5.22
N ARG A 73 -7.42 -5.67 4.21
CA ARG A 73 -6.10 -6.32 4.29
C ARG A 73 -5.03 -5.33 3.86
N GLY A 74 -3.89 -5.39 4.52
CA GLY A 74 -2.77 -4.50 4.22
C GLY A 74 -1.56 -4.84 5.07
N TRP A 75 -0.58 -3.96 5.03
CA TRP A 75 0.69 -4.15 5.77
C TRP A 75 1.09 -2.87 6.50
N ARG A 76 1.81 -3.07 7.58
CA ARG A 76 2.54 -2.00 8.27
C ARG A 76 3.95 -1.92 7.68
N PHE A 77 4.06 -1.17 6.61
CA PHE A 77 5.30 -0.94 5.88
C PHE A 77 5.48 0.57 5.68
N LYS A 78 6.23 1.20 6.56
CA LYS A 78 6.32 2.67 6.67
C LYS A 78 6.98 3.38 5.49
N TRP A 79 7.61 2.64 4.60
CA TRP A 79 8.28 3.19 3.42
C TRP A 79 7.37 3.14 2.20
N GLY A 80 7.76 3.82 1.15
CA GLY A 80 7.04 3.77 -0.12
C GLY A 80 6.14 4.96 -0.41
N ALA A 81 5.71 5.72 0.59
CA ALA A 81 4.85 6.89 0.38
C ALA A 81 5.53 7.99 -0.45
N THR A 82 6.85 8.07 -0.39
CA THR A 82 7.66 9.06 -1.14
C THR A 82 8.37 8.47 -2.36
N GLY A 83 8.47 7.17 -2.47
CA GLY A 83 9.07 6.52 -3.64
C GLY A 83 8.95 5.01 -3.55
N LEU A 84 8.25 4.45 -4.52
CA LEU A 84 8.04 3.01 -4.66
C LEU A 84 7.96 2.71 -6.16
N VAL A 85 8.99 2.05 -6.69
CA VAL A 85 9.13 1.80 -8.13
C VAL A 85 9.31 0.31 -8.37
N PRO A 86 8.37 -0.32 -9.08
CA PRO A 86 8.53 -1.71 -9.50
C PRO A 86 9.69 -1.84 -10.51
N LEU A 87 10.45 -2.89 -10.33
CA LEU A 87 11.48 -3.33 -11.28
C LEU A 87 11.00 -4.63 -11.95
N ALA A 88 11.89 -5.47 -12.38
CA ALA A 88 11.54 -6.78 -12.90
C ALA A 88 11.49 -7.83 -11.78
N ASN A 89 10.75 -8.91 -12.01
CA ASN A 89 10.78 -10.15 -11.22
C ASN A 89 10.44 -9.98 -9.72
N GLY A 90 9.51 -9.07 -9.41
CA GLY A 90 9.08 -8.84 -8.02
C GLY A 90 10.04 -8.00 -7.19
N LEU A 91 10.98 -7.33 -7.84
CA LEU A 91 11.90 -6.40 -7.20
C LEU A 91 11.37 -4.98 -7.27
N PHE A 92 11.72 -4.17 -6.26
CA PHE A 92 11.30 -2.78 -6.14
C PHE A 92 12.45 -1.92 -5.63
N TYR A 93 12.55 -0.69 -6.11
CA TYR A 93 13.25 0.36 -5.39
C TYR A 93 12.26 1.11 -4.52
N ILE A 94 12.60 1.24 -3.25
CA ILE A 94 11.78 1.95 -2.27
C ILE A 94 12.66 2.96 -1.53
N SER A 95 12.17 4.20 -1.44
CA SER A 95 12.92 5.27 -0.80
C SER A 95 12.74 5.26 0.71
N HIS A 96 13.85 5.44 1.42
CA HIS A 96 13.88 5.70 2.85
C HIS A 96 14.29 7.15 3.09
N ASN A 97 13.34 7.95 3.54
CA ASN A 97 13.58 9.37 3.80
C ASN A 97 13.81 9.57 5.29
N LYS A 98 14.80 10.39 5.61
CA LYS A 98 15.07 10.79 7.00
C LYS A 98 15.63 12.19 7.05
N LYS A 99 15.56 12.82 8.22
CA LYS A 99 16.31 14.02 8.53
C LYS A 99 17.65 13.64 9.14
N THR A 100 18.70 14.33 8.72
CA THR A 100 20.01 14.25 9.38
C THR A 100 20.02 15.06 10.68
N GLU A 101 21.06 14.91 11.50
CA GLU A 101 21.20 15.64 12.77
C GLU A 101 21.22 17.16 12.58
N ASP A 102 21.77 17.65 11.46
CA ASP A 102 21.79 19.07 11.11
C ASP A 102 20.50 19.56 10.42
N GLY A 103 19.44 18.75 10.39
CA GLY A 103 18.14 19.12 9.86
C GLY A 103 17.98 18.99 8.36
N GLN A 104 18.95 18.45 7.65
CA GLN A 104 18.86 18.24 6.20
C GLN A 104 18.03 17.01 5.89
N GLN A 105 17.41 17.01 4.72
CA GLN A 105 16.68 15.85 4.20
C GLN A 105 17.67 14.90 3.51
N GLN A 106 17.51 13.62 3.79
CA GLN A 106 18.31 12.57 3.16
C GLN A 106 17.37 11.47 2.64
N THR A 107 17.63 11.01 1.41
CA THR A 107 16.91 9.89 0.80
C THR A 107 17.90 8.81 0.41
N THR A 108 17.61 7.58 0.78
CA THR A 108 18.37 6.40 0.36
C THR A 108 17.42 5.46 -0.37
N LEU A 109 17.84 4.97 -1.53
CA LEU A 109 17.08 3.94 -2.26
C LEU A 109 17.53 2.56 -1.80
N HIS A 110 16.57 1.74 -1.44
CA HIS A 110 16.78 0.35 -1.06
C HIS A 110 16.08 -0.58 -2.04
N LYS A 111 16.73 -1.66 -2.37
CA LYS A 111 16.13 -2.70 -3.20
C LYS A 111 15.43 -3.71 -2.32
N TYR A 112 14.18 -3.96 -2.62
CA TYR A 112 13.32 -4.88 -1.90
C TYR A 112 12.79 -5.95 -2.83
N ARG A 113 12.49 -7.10 -2.26
CA ARG A 113 11.75 -8.19 -2.93
C ARG A 113 10.35 -8.27 -2.35
N TRP A 114 9.37 -8.29 -3.22
CA TRP A 114 7.99 -8.58 -2.83
C TRP A 114 7.86 -10.02 -2.35
N VAL A 115 7.32 -10.21 -1.16
CA VAL A 115 7.03 -11.54 -0.60
C VAL A 115 5.55 -11.71 -0.28
N GLY A 116 4.83 -10.66 0.06
CA GLY A 116 3.38 -10.66 0.25
C GLY A 116 2.90 -11.66 1.30
N SER A 117 3.68 -11.90 2.34
CA SER A 117 3.26 -12.76 3.45
C SER A 117 2.26 -12.04 4.34
N GLU A 118 1.67 -12.73 5.30
CA GLU A 118 0.76 -12.11 6.25
C GLU A 118 1.41 -10.94 7.00
N LYS A 119 2.68 -11.10 7.39
CA LYS A 119 3.42 -10.12 8.18
C LYS A 119 4.23 -9.16 7.32
N ASP A 120 4.93 -9.66 6.32
CA ASP A 120 5.90 -8.89 5.54
C ASP A 120 5.42 -8.72 4.10
N ALA A 121 5.28 -7.47 3.67
CA ALA A 121 5.05 -7.15 2.26
C ALA A 121 6.32 -7.33 1.46
N PHE A 122 7.41 -6.74 1.95
CA PHE A 122 8.70 -6.70 1.31
C PHE A 122 9.80 -7.14 2.27
N VAL A 123 10.85 -7.73 1.72
CA VAL A 123 12.11 -7.97 2.43
C VAL A 123 13.25 -7.34 1.64
N LEU A 124 14.31 -6.92 2.33
CA LEU A 124 15.51 -6.41 1.66
C LEU A 124 16.12 -7.49 0.77
N ASP A 125 16.44 -7.10 -0.45
CA ASP A 125 17.06 -7.99 -1.42
C ASP A 125 18.58 -7.97 -1.27
#